data_1841d80bfdae96c9853f48dc52aef760
#
_entry.id   1841d80bfdae96c9853f48dc52aef760
#
_cell.length_a   1.000
_cell.length_b   1.000
_cell.length_c   1.000
_cell.angle_alpha   90.00
_cell.angle_beta   90.00
_cell.angle_gamma   90.00
#
_symmetry.space_group_name_H-M   'P 1'
#
loop_
_entity.id
_entity.type
_entity.pdbx_description
1 polymer ?
#
loop_
_entity_poly.entity_id
_entity_poly.type
_entity_poly.pdbx_seq_one_letter_code
_entity_poly.pdbx_strand_id
1 'polypeptide(L)'
;MNAIEVKGISKSYGNRVALQNVSFDVEEGEVFGLIGPDGAGKTTLFRMMTTLLLPDSGIISIDGMDVVKDMKKIRQCVGYMPGTFSLYQDLTVEENLKFFADLFDTTVEEGYDTIKSIYSQIEPFKNRRAGALSGGMKQKLALSCALIHQPRVLFLDEPTTGVDPVSRKELWQMLSTLKERNITIVAATPYLDEIRRCDRAAFIDQGHIRGIDNPDNILTEFSEILNPPHLKKDEGKELDDNGHDDVIKVEHLVKAFGTFRAVD
;
A
#
# COMPACT_ATOMS: atom_id res chain seq x y z
N MET A 1 -8.18 -11.52 19.14
CA MET A 1 -8.33 -12.75 18.30
C MET A 1 -7.51 -12.48 17.03
N ASN A 2 -6.93 -13.51 16.40
CA ASN A 2 -6.15 -13.26 15.20
C ASN A 2 -7.08 -13.10 13.99
N ALA A 3 -7.00 -11.95 13.30
CA ALA A 3 -7.69 -11.74 12.03
C ALA A 3 -6.97 -12.46 10.86
N ILE A 4 -5.64 -12.60 10.97
CA ILE A 4 -4.82 -13.28 9.96
C ILE A 4 -3.87 -14.23 10.66
N GLU A 5 -3.75 -15.45 10.15
CA GLU A 5 -2.69 -16.39 10.53
C GLU A 5 -1.99 -16.92 9.27
N VAL A 6 -0.68 -16.82 9.25
CA VAL A 6 0.20 -17.32 8.18
C VAL A 6 1.16 -18.35 8.79
N LYS A 7 1.13 -19.60 8.31
CA LYS A 7 1.90 -20.71 8.88
C LYS A 7 2.67 -21.46 7.80
N GLY A 8 3.99 -21.34 7.82
CA GLY A 8 4.92 -22.10 6.98
C GLY A 8 4.75 -21.89 5.48
N ILE A 9 4.38 -20.70 5.06
CA ILE A 9 4.09 -20.39 3.65
C ILE A 9 5.36 -20.37 2.83
N SER A 10 5.31 -21.12 1.72
CA SER A 10 6.36 -21.06 0.69
C SER A 10 5.72 -20.87 -0.69
N LYS A 11 6.46 -20.16 -1.57
CA LYS A 11 6.05 -19.89 -2.95
C LYS A 11 7.25 -19.76 -3.86
N SER A 12 7.21 -20.44 -5.01
CA SER A 12 8.22 -20.36 -6.05
C SER A 12 7.59 -20.04 -7.41
N TYR A 13 8.35 -19.38 -8.27
CA TYR A 13 8.03 -19.13 -9.67
C TYR A 13 9.14 -19.78 -10.53
N GLY A 14 8.87 -20.98 -11.05
CA GLY A 14 9.89 -21.80 -11.70
C GLY A 14 11.04 -22.08 -10.71
N ASN A 15 12.26 -21.68 -11.07
CA ASN A 15 13.45 -21.90 -10.24
C ASN A 15 13.70 -20.76 -9.20
N ARG A 16 12.86 -19.71 -9.18
CA ARG A 16 13.02 -18.60 -8.25
C ARG A 16 12.10 -18.78 -7.03
N VAL A 17 12.68 -18.93 -5.86
CA VAL A 17 11.95 -18.91 -4.59
C VAL A 17 11.58 -17.47 -4.27
N ALA A 18 10.28 -17.20 -4.09
CA ALA A 18 9.74 -15.89 -3.75
C ALA A 18 9.47 -15.77 -2.25
N LEU A 19 9.04 -16.87 -1.61
CA LEU A 19 8.79 -16.95 -0.17
C LEU A 19 9.20 -18.33 0.33
N GLN A 20 9.77 -18.38 1.53
CA GLN A 20 10.24 -19.63 2.13
C GLN A 20 9.91 -19.66 3.63
N ASN A 21 9.03 -20.58 4.01
CA ASN A 21 8.65 -20.88 5.40
C ASN A 21 8.21 -19.62 6.20
N VAL A 22 7.42 -18.76 5.57
CA VAL A 22 6.93 -17.51 6.17
C VAL A 22 5.81 -17.80 7.17
N SER A 23 5.95 -17.29 8.40
CA SER A 23 4.93 -17.43 9.46
C SER A 23 4.81 -16.13 10.25
N PHE A 24 3.57 -15.68 10.48
CA PHE A 24 3.20 -14.55 11.35
C PHE A 24 1.70 -14.54 11.60
N ASP A 25 1.27 -13.69 12.50
CA ASP A 25 -0.13 -13.41 12.78
C ASP A 25 -0.40 -11.91 12.82
N VAL A 26 -1.67 -11.52 12.63
CA VAL A 26 -2.15 -10.15 12.76
C VAL A 26 -3.43 -10.17 13.61
N GLU A 27 -3.47 -9.32 14.62
CA GLU A 27 -4.61 -9.23 15.52
C GLU A 27 -5.78 -8.44 14.90
N GLU A 28 -7.01 -8.67 15.38
CA GLU A 28 -8.17 -7.88 14.96
C GLU A 28 -7.99 -6.40 15.32
N GLY A 29 -8.28 -5.52 14.36
CA GLY A 29 -8.17 -4.08 14.52
C GLY A 29 -6.72 -3.54 14.56
N GLU A 30 -5.73 -4.42 14.32
CA GLU A 30 -4.32 -4.04 14.24
C GLU A 30 -4.00 -3.37 12.89
N VAL A 31 -3.10 -2.39 12.92
CA VAL A 31 -2.40 -1.90 11.74
C VAL A 31 -1.03 -2.57 11.69
N PHE A 32 -0.90 -3.56 10.81
CA PHE A 32 0.31 -4.34 10.65
C PHE A 32 1.11 -3.90 9.42
N GLY A 33 2.38 -3.56 9.62
CA GLY A 33 3.29 -3.13 8.56
C GLY A 33 4.11 -4.30 7.99
N LEU A 34 4.26 -4.36 6.67
CA LEU A 34 5.19 -5.28 6.01
C LEU A 34 6.25 -4.45 5.28
N ILE A 35 7.47 -4.43 5.80
CA ILE A 35 8.59 -3.68 5.22
C ILE A 35 9.66 -4.60 4.69
N GLY A 36 10.35 -4.18 3.64
CA GLY A 36 11.47 -4.89 3.04
C GLY A 36 11.81 -4.35 1.66
N PRO A 37 12.98 -4.71 1.12
CA PRO A 37 13.42 -4.24 -0.18
C PRO A 37 12.51 -4.70 -1.33
N ASP A 38 12.71 -4.12 -2.51
CA ASP A 38 12.01 -4.55 -3.71
C ASP A 38 12.36 -5.98 -4.06
N GLY A 39 11.34 -6.76 -4.42
CA GLY A 39 11.50 -8.18 -4.71
C GLY A 39 11.63 -9.10 -3.49
N ALA A 40 11.50 -8.59 -2.26
CA ALA A 40 11.55 -9.39 -1.03
C ALA A 40 10.38 -10.38 -0.87
N GLY A 41 9.30 -10.24 -1.66
CA GLY A 41 8.15 -11.14 -1.62
C GLY A 41 6.85 -10.52 -1.08
N LYS A 42 6.82 -9.21 -0.71
CA LYS A 42 5.66 -8.51 -0.16
C LYS A 42 4.39 -8.70 -0.99
N THR A 43 4.43 -8.30 -2.27
CA THR A 43 3.28 -8.44 -3.19
C THR A 43 2.87 -9.90 -3.41
N THR A 44 3.82 -10.84 -3.43
CA THR A 44 3.52 -12.28 -3.53
C THR A 44 2.70 -12.74 -2.32
N LEU A 45 3.09 -12.33 -1.12
CA LEU A 45 2.38 -12.63 0.12
C LEU A 45 0.99 -12.01 0.13
N PHE A 46 0.85 -10.73 -0.28
CA PHE A 46 -0.45 -10.06 -0.40
C PHE A 46 -1.40 -10.78 -1.35
N ARG A 47 -0.90 -11.19 -2.53
CA ARG A 47 -1.71 -11.95 -3.50
C ARG A 47 -2.21 -13.27 -2.96
N MET A 48 -1.44 -13.94 -2.09
CA MET A 48 -1.89 -15.18 -1.45
C MET A 48 -2.93 -14.90 -0.36
N MET A 49 -2.71 -13.90 0.50
CA MET A 49 -3.69 -13.51 1.53
C MET A 49 -5.01 -13.03 0.91
N THR A 50 -4.96 -12.35 -0.23
CA THR A 50 -6.15 -11.89 -0.97
C THR A 50 -6.74 -12.94 -1.93
N THR A 51 -6.30 -14.19 -1.84
CA THR A 51 -6.77 -15.31 -2.68
C THR A 51 -6.53 -15.18 -4.18
N LEU A 52 -5.64 -14.28 -4.61
CA LEU A 52 -5.25 -14.08 -6.02
C LEU A 52 -4.15 -15.04 -6.47
N LEU A 53 -3.49 -15.69 -5.53
CA LEU A 53 -2.40 -16.63 -5.76
C LEU A 53 -2.48 -17.77 -4.74
N LEU A 54 -2.22 -19.01 -5.17
CA LEU A 54 -2.16 -20.15 -4.27
C LEU A 54 -0.75 -20.35 -3.72
N PRO A 55 -0.59 -20.65 -2.42
CA PRO A 55 0.69 -21.07 -1.86
C PRO A 55 1.11 -22.44 -2.42
N ASP A 56 2.42 -22.72 -2.46
CA ASP A 56 2.92 -24.04 -2.81
C ASP A 56 2.91 -24.96 -1.59
N SER A 57 3.09 -24.40 -0.38
CA SER A 57 2.96 -25.09 0.90
C SER A 57 2.60 -24.13 2.03
N GLY A 58 2.17 -24.67 3.16
CA GLY A 58 1.71 -23.92 4.33
C GLY A 58 0.23 -23.59 4.29
N ILE A 59 -0.22 -22.80 5.27
CA ILE A 59 -1.63 -22.44 5.45
C ILE A 59 -1.73 -20.95 5.73
N ILE A 60 -2.69 -20.28 5.10
CA ILE A 60 -3.13 -18.92 5.45
C ILE A 60 -4.61 -18.98 5.83
N SER A 61 -4.96 -18.36 6.95
CA SER A 61 -6.35 -18.14 7.30
C SER A 61 -6.63 -16.65 7.53
N ILE A 62 -7.81 -16.20 7.08
CA ILE A 62 -8.36 -14.86 7.29
C ILE A 62 -9.70 -15.04 8.04
N ASP A 63 -9.85 -14.45 9.21
CA ASP A 63 -11.03 -14.64 10.09
C ASP A 63 -11.36 -16.14 10.28
N GLY A 64 -10.35 -16.99 10.45
CA GLY A 64 -10.49 -18.44 10.59
C GLY A 64 -10.84 -19.18 9.29
N MET A 65 -10.99 -18.49 8.16
CA MET A 65 -11.27 -19.07 6.84
C MET A 65 -9.98 -19.37 6.09
N ASP A 66 -9.86 -20.56 5.50
CA ASP A 66 -8.69 -20.99 4.72
C ASP A 66 -8.70 -20.33 3.32
N VAL A 67 -7.59 -19.66 2.93
CA VAL A 67 -7.50 -18.93 1.66
C VAL A 67 -7.65 -19.80 0.41
N VAL A 68 -7.51 -21.11 0.53
CA VAL A 68 -7.68 -22.07 -0.58
C VAL A 68 -9.10 -22.59 -0.64
N LYS A 69 -9.69 -22.94 0.52
CA LYS A 69 -11.01 -23.58 0.60
C LYS A 69 -12.15 -22.58 0.60
N ASP A 70 -11.97 -21.44 1.23
CA ASP A 70 -13.02 -20.42 1.47
C ASP A 70 -12.84 -19.15 0.62
N MET A 71 -12.14 -19.22 -0.52
CA MET A 71 -11.81 -18.06 -1.36
C MET A 71 -12.97 -17.09 -1.61
N LYS A 72 -14.17 -17.61 -1.89
CA LYS A 72 -15.34 -16.78 -2.20
C LYS A 72 -15.79 -15.95 -0.99
N LYS A 73 -15.77 -16.56 0.22
CA LYS A 73 -16.16 -15.88 1.45
C LYS A 73 -15.11 -14.83 1.85
N ILE A 74 -13.82 -15.19 1.72
CA ILE A 74 -12.73 -14.27 2.02
C ILE A 74 -12.79 -13.02 1.13
N ARG A 75 -13.03 -13.19 -0.18
CA ARG A 75 -13.16 -12.05 -1.11
C ARG A 75 -14.30 -11.09 -0.76
N GLN A 76 -15.33 -11.54 -0.05
CA GLN A 76 -16.41 -10.69 0.41
C GLN A 76 -16.10 -9.92 1.71
N CYS A 77 -15.10 -10.37 2.49
CA CYS A 77 -14.73 -9.73 3.75
C CYS A 77 -13.36 -9.02 3.72
N VAL A 78 -12.66 -9.04 2.59
CA VAL A 78 -11.37 -8.35 2.43
C VAL A 78 -11.45 -7.25 1.40
N GLY A 79 -10.83 -6.10 1.71
CA GLY A 79 -10.51 -5.06 0.75
C GLY A 79 -9.07 -5.19 0.28
N TYR A 80 -8.80 -4.95 -0.99
CA TYR A 80 -7.44 -4.97 -1.52
C TYR A 80 -7.18 -3.78 -2.44
N MET A 81 -6.15 -3.04 -2.11
CA MET A 81 -5.63 -1.94 -2.91
C MET A 81 -4.23 -2.32 -3.40
N PRO A 82 -4.07 -2.71 -4.68
CA PRO A 82 -2.77 -3.05 -5.25
C PRO A 82 -1.91 -1.81 -5.49
N GLY A 83 -0.57 -1.98 -5.52
CA GLY A 83 0.40 -0.90 -5.69
C GLY A 83 0.34 -0.21 -7.06
N THR A 84 -0.28 -0.84 -8.05
CA THR A 84 -0.57 -0.21 -9.34
C THR A 84 -2.03 0.21 -9.41
N PHE A 85 -2.30 1.39 -9.98
CA PHE A 85 -3.67 1.87 -10.15
C PHE A 85 -4.49 0.91 -11.01
N SER A 86 -5.46 0.24 -10.41
CA SER A 86 -6.21 -0.88 -11.01
C SER A 86 -7.66 -0.52 -11.35
N LEU A 87 -8.08 0.73 -11.14
CA LEU A 87 -9.44 1.17 -11.44
C LEU A 87 -9.63 1.50 -12.93
N TYR A 88 -10.88 1.52 -13.37
CA TYR A 88 -11.25 1.83 -14.75
C TYR A 88 -11.04 3.31 -15.05
N GLN A 89 -9.99 3.63 -15.80
CA GLN A 89 -9.58 5.02 -16.07
C GLN A 89 -10.58 5.81 -16.92
N ASP A 90 -11.34 5.12 -17.77
CA ASP A 90 -12.36 5.72 -18.65
C ASP A 90 -13.69 5.96 -17.93
N LEU A 91 -13.93 5.29 -16.81
CA LEU A 91 -15.08 5.53 -15.95
C LEU A 91 -14.84 6.75 -15.05
N THR A 92 -15.92 7.42 -14.71
CA THR A 92 -15.93 8.52 -13.73
C THR A 92 -15.66 7.97 -12.31
N VAL A 93 -15.43 8.87 -11.36
CA VAL A 93 -15.29 8.52 -9.93
C VAL A 93 -16.54 7.79 -9.44
N GLU A 94 -17.74 8.31 -9.75
CA GLU A 94 -19.02 7.74 -9.34
C GLU A 94 -19.28 6.37 -10.00
N GLU A 95 -18.98 6.23 -11.28
CA GLU A 95 -19.12 4.95 -12.01
C GLU A 95 -18.18 3.86 -11.49
N ASN A 96 -16.92 4.22 -11.15
CA ASN A 96 -16.02 3.27 -10.49
C ASN A 96 -16.58 2.81 -9.15
N LEU A 97 -17.03 3.74 -8.32
CA LEU A 97 -17.56 3.43 -7.00
C LEU A 97 -18.80 2.51 -7.09
N LYS A 98 -19.72 2.85 -8.00
CA LYS A 98 -20.91 2.05 -8.27
C LYS A 98 -20.56 0.65 -8.78
N PHE A 99 -19.61 0.54 -9.71
CA PHE A 99 -19.16 -0.74 -10.22
C PHE A 99 -18.66 -1.66 -9.09
N PHE A 100 -17.86 -1.13 -8.16
CA PHE A 100 -17.37 -1.93 -7.02
C PHE A 100 -18.49 -2.24 -6.03
N ALA A 101 -19.43 -1.34 -5.78
CA ALA A 101 -20.60 -1.62 -4.96
C ALA A 101 -21.43 -2.77 -5.57
N ASP A 102 -21.75 -2.69 -6.86
CA ASP A 102 -22.49 -3.73 -7.59
C ASP A 102 -21.75 -5.10 -7.56
N LEU A 103 -20.40 -5.08 -7.66
CA LEU A 103 -19.57 -6.30 -7.62
C LEU A 103 -19.67 -7.07 -6.31
N PHE A 104 -19.92 -6.35 -5.21
CA PHE A 104 -20.02 -6.90 -3.86
C PHE A 104 -21.48 -6.98 -3.35
N ASP A 105 -22.48 -6.89 -4.24
CA ASP A 105 -23.90 -6.96 -3.92
C ASP A 105 -24.32 -5.92 -2.84
N THR A 106 -23.76 -4.69 -2.92
CA THR A 106 -24.09 -3.55 -2.03
C THR A 106 -24.39 -2.30 -2.85
N THR A 107 -24.71 -1.19 -2.19
CA THR A 107 -24.91 0.11 -2.83
C THR A 107 -23.92 1.15 -2.31
N VAL A 108 -23.75 2.25 -3.05
CA VAL A 108 -22.90 3.37 -2.60
C VAL A 108 -23.46 3.97 -1.32
N GLU A 109 -24.79 4.03 -1.17
CA GLU A 109 -25.50 4.55 -0.01
C GLU A 109 -25.21 3.71 1.25
N GLU A 110 -25.27 2.38 1.13
CA GLU A 110 -25.00 1.45 2.23
C GLU A 110 -23.54 1.50 2.69
N GLY A 111 -22.61 1.65 1.75
CA GLY A 111 -21.16 1.75 2.05
C GLY A 111 -20.70 3.16 2.41
N TYR A 112 -21.54 4.20 2.21
CA TYR A 112 -21.12 5.60 2.29
C TYR A 112 -20.49 5.98 3.62
N ASP A 113 -21.06 5.57 4.74
CA ASP A 113 -20.54 5.90 6.07
C ASP A 113 -19.11 5.39 6.28
N THR A 114 -18.77 4.25 5.69
CA THR A 114 -17.41 3.69 5.79
C THR A 114 -16.40 4.50 4.99
N ILE A 115 -16.79 4.98 3.81
CA ILE A 115 -15.90 5.71 2.91
C ILE A 115 -15.96 7.23 3.06
N LYS A 116 -16.92 7.76 3.81
CA LYS A 116 -17.25 9.21 3.89
C LYS A 116 -16.04 10.10 4.15
N SER A 117 -15.19 9.73 5.10
CA SER A 117 -13.99 10.53 5.45
C SER A 117 -12.99 10.65 4.30
N ILE A 118 -13.01 9.70 3.37
CA ILE A 118 -12.13 9.62 2.21
C ILE A 118 -12.83 10.19 0.99
N TYR A 119 -14.03 9.68 0.71
CA TYR A 119 -14.78 9.98 -0.50
C TYR A 119 -15.24 11.44 -0.58
N SER A 120 -15.65 12.06 0.54
CA SER A 120 -16.07 13.47 0.57
C SER A 120 -15.06 14.45 -0.01
N GLN A 121 -13.77 14.10 -0.02
CA GLN A 121 -12.72 14.94 -0.58
C GLN A 121 -12.64 14.85 -2.11
N ILE A 122 -13.15 13.77 -2.72
CA ILE A 122 -13.19 13.56 -4.17
C ILE A 122 -14.61 13.61 -4.75
N GLU A 123 -15.62 13.59 -3.92
CA GLU A 123 -17.03 13.68 -4.30
C GLU A 123 -17.37 14.90 -5.18
N PRO A 124 -16.80 16.10 -4.94
CA PRO A 124 -17.00 17.25 -5.86
C PRO A 124 -16.55 16.97 -7.30
N PHE A 125 -15.73 15.94 -7.50
CA PHE A 125 -15.21 15.53 -8.81
C PHE A 125 -15.85 14.22 -9.31
N LYS A 126 -16.98 13.81 -8.76
CA LYS A 126 -17.62 12.52 -9.03
C LYS A 126 -17.87 12.23 -10.52
N ASN A 127 -18.11 13.27 -11.33
CA ASN A 127 -18.32 13.17 -12.77
C ASN A 127 -17.00 13.20 -13.59
N ARG A 128 -15.82 13.33 -12.93
CA ARG A 128 -14.55 13.34 -13.62
C ARG A 128 -14.07 11.90 -13.86
N ARG A 129 -13.51 11.62 -15.04
CA ARG A 129 -12.89 10.32 -15.33
C ARG A 129 -11.73 10.05 -14.41
N ALA A 130 -11.61 8.81 -13.95
CA ALA A 130 -10.54 8.40 -13.01
C ALA A 130 -9.14 8.61 -13.61
N GLY A 131 -8.98 8.45 -14.92
CA GLY A 131 -7.71 8.74 -15.61
C GLY A 131 -7.23 10.19 -15.48
N ALA A 132 -8.17 11.15 -15.34
CA ALA A 132 -7.88 12.59 -15.23
C ALA A 132 -7.69 13.08 -13.78
N LEU A 133 -7.68 12.19 -12.78
CA LEU A 133 -7.44 12.52 -11.38
C LEU A 133 -5.94 12.68 -11.10
N SER A 134 -5.59 13.49 -10.09
CA SER A 134 -4.24 13.51 -9.53
C SER A 134 -3.90 12.19 -8.83
N GLY A 135 -2.61 11.93 -8.57
CA GLY A 135 -2.16 10.73 -7.87
C GLY A 135 -2.88 10.52 -6.53
N GLY A 136 -2.91 11.54 -5.66
CA GLY A 136 -3.60 11.47 -4.37
C GLY A 136 -5.12 11.24 -4.51
N MET A 137 -5.78 11.84 -5.50
CA MET A 137 -7.20 11.59 -5.76
C MET A 137 -7.44 10.15 -6.26
N LYS A 138 -6.55 9.60 -7.09
CA LYS A 138 -6.60 8.20 -7.54
C LYS A 138 -6.51 7.25 -6.36
N GLN A 139 -5.61 7.52 -5.40
CA GLN A 139 -5.48 6.71 -4.19
C GLN A 139 -6.74 6.77 -3.31
N LYS A 140 -7.32 7.97 -3.13
CA LYS A 140 -8.58 8.14 -2.39
C LYS A 140 -9.72 7.36 -3.04
N LEU A 141 -9.82 7.39 -4.38
CA LEU A 141 -10.82 6.60 -5.10
C LEU A 141 -10.57 5.10 -4.95
N ALA A 142 -9.33 4.63 -5.12
CA ALA A 142 -8.99 3.22 -4.97
C ALA A 142 -9.31 2.71 -3.56
N LEU A 143 -8.96 3.49 -2.53
CA LEU A 143 -9.28 3.15 -1.15
C LEU A 143 -10.80 3.14 -0.89
N SER A 144 -11.54 4.12 -1.43
CA SER A 144 -13.01 4.13 -1.33
C SER A 144 -13.64 2.89 -1.98
N CYS A 145 -13.18 2.50 -3.17
CA CYS A 145 -13.64 1.28 -3.84
C CYS A 145 -13.31 0.00 -3.05
N ALA A 146 -12.12 -0.06 -2.43
CA ALA A 146 -11.72 -1.20 -1.62
C ALA A 146 -12.48 -1.31 -0.30
N LEU A 147 -13.13 -0.23 0.15
CA LEU A 147 -13.86 -0.14 1.42
C LEU A 147 -15.38 -0.16 1.27
N ILE A 148 -15.92 0.00 0.05
CA ILE A 148 -17.36 0.20 -0.18
C ILE A 148 -18.23 -0.94 0.37
N HIS A 149 -17.71 -2.16 0.37
CA HIS A 149 -18.40 -3.36 0.86
C HIS A 149 -18.11 -3.66 2.35
N GLN A 150 -17.51 -2.68 3.08
CA GLN A 150 -17.24 -2.74 4.51
C GLN A 150 -16.41 -3.96 4.94
N PRO A 151 -15.19 -4.14 4.38
CA PRO A 151 -14.35 -5.29 4.68
C PRO A 151 -13.89 -5.29 6.14
N ARG A 152 -13.65 -6.48 6.69
CA ARG A 152 -13.04 -6.64 8.03
C ARG A 152 -11.51 -6.47 7.97
N VAL A 153 -10.91 -6.87 6.86
CA VAL A 153 -9.45 -6.79 6.64
C VAL A 153 -9.17 -6.01 5.37
N LEU A 154 -8.30 -5.01 5.46
CA LEU A 154 -7.87 -4.17 4.35
C LEU A 154 -6.38 -4.40 4.06
N PHE A 155 -6.08 -4.84 2.84
CA PHE A 155 -4.72 -5.01 2.34
C PHE A 155 -4.33 -3.84 1.45
N LEU A 156 -3.20 -3.19 1.76
CA LEU A 156 -2.67 -2.03 1.06
C LEU A 156 -1.25 -2.32 0.55
N ASP A 157 -1.09 -2.54 -0.74
CA ASP A 157 0.21 -2.81 -1.36
C ASP A 157 0.79 -1.49 -1.90
N GLU A 158 1.73 -0.91 -1.17
CA GLU A 158 2.38 0.37 -1.47
C GLU A 158 1.39 1.53 -1.75
N PRO A 159 0.46 1.82 -0.82
CA PRO A 159 -0.67 2.71 -1.08
C PRO A 159 -0.28 4.17 -1.36
N THR A 160 0.96 4.56 -1.08
CA THR A 160 1.45 5.93 -1.19
C THR A 160 2.55 6.12 -2.22
N THR A 161 2.92 5.06 -2.95
CA THR A 161 3.94 5.15 -4.01
C THR A 161 3.47 6.12 -5.12
N GLY A 162 4.34 7.10 -5.45
CA GLY A 162 4.02 8.13 -6.43
C GLY A 162 3.04 9.22 -5.95
N VAL A 163 2.80 9.32 -4.65
CA VAL A 163 1.93 10.33 -4.02
C VAL A 163 2.78 11.39 -3.33
N ASP A 164 2.35 12.65 -3.42
CA ASP A 164 3.01 13.77 -2.75
C ASP A 164 2.96 13.64 -1.22
N PRO A 165 3.89 14.27 -0.46
CA PRO A 165 3.98 14.10 0.99
C PRO A 165 2.74 14.52 1.78
N VAL A 166 1.98 15.53 1.27
CA VAL A 166 0.77 16.01 1.94
C VAL A 166 -0.34 14.96 1.80
N SER A 167 -0.60 14.51 0.57
CA SER A 167 -1.59 13.46 0.28
C SER A 167 -1.24 12.14 1.00
N ARG A 168 0.06 11.81 1.15
CA ARG A 168 0.52 10.65 1.91
C ARG A 168 0.14 10.75 3.38
N LYS A 169 0.40 11.91 4.00
CA LYS A 169 0.02 12.16 5.40
C LYS A 169 -1.50 12.06 5.60
N GLU A 170 -2.28 12.62 4.69
CA GLU A 170 -3.74 12.53 4.72
C GLU A 170 -4.24 11.09 4.64
N LEU A 171 -3.67 10.27 3.74
CA LEU A 171 -4.04 8.87 3.60
C LEU A 171 -3.84 8.11 4.93
N TRP A 172 -2.69 8.28 5.56
CA TRP A 172 -2.42 7.63 6.85
C TRP A 172 -3.33 8.12 7.98
N GLN A 173 -3.74 9.39 7.98
CA GLN A 173 -4.77 9.90 8.92
C GLN A 173 -6.12 9.21 8.69
N MET A 174 -6.50 8.97 7.44
CA MET A 174 -7.72 8.23 7.11
C MET A 174 -7.63 6.77 7.57
N LEU A 175 -6.49 6.12 7.39
CA LEU A 175 -6.27 4.74 7.87
C LEU A 175 -6.41 4.65 9.40
N SER A 176 -5.97 5.65 10.15
CA SER A 176 -6.17 5.69 11.59
C SER A 176 -7.67 5.71 11.97
N THR A 177 -8.52 6.42 11.22
CA THR A 177 -9.97 6.42 11.47
C THR A 177 -10.64 5.06 11.14
N LEU A 178 -10.09 4.31 10.20
CA LEU A 178 -10.57 2.96 9.88
C LEU A 178 -10.21 1.97 11.00
N LYS A 179 -9.04 2.11 11.59
CA LYS A 179 -8.64 1.35 12.79
C LYS A 179 -9.64 1.56 13.95
N GLU A 180 -10.07 2.81 14.21
CA GLU A 180 -11.07 3.12 15.22
C GLU A 180 -12.41 2.41 14.99
N ARG A 181 -12.69 2.00 13.75
CA ARG A 181 -13.86 1.18 13.35
C ARG A 181 -13.58 -0.33 13.39
N ASN A 182 -12.47 -0.74 14.01
CA ASN A 182 -12.05 -2.13 14.14
C ASN A 182 -11.78 -2.84 12.80
N ILE A 183 -11.38 -2.09 11.75
CA ILE A 183 -10.89 -2.67 10.50
C ILE A 183 -9.42 -3.03 10.69
N THR A 184 -9.07 -4.29 10.48
CA THR A 184 -7.68 -4.76 10.47
C THR A 184 -6.99 -4.30 9.20
N ILE A 185 -5.81 -3.69 9.29
CA ILE A 185 -5.11 -3.14 8.14
C ILE A 185 -3.73 -3.80 8.02
N VAL A 186 -3.43 -4.34 6.85
CA VAL A 186 -2.08 -4.81 6.51
C VAL A 186 -1.53 -3.93 5.39
N ALA A 187 -0.45 -3.21 5.67
CA ALA A 187 0.14 -2.28 4.71
C ALA A 187 1.58 -2.69 4.36
N ALA A 188 1.86 -2.94 3.09
CA ALA A 188 3.22 -3.05 2.58
C ALA A 188 3.68 -1.67 2.10
N THR A 189 4.85 -1.22 2.57
CA THR A 189 5.42 0.06 2.18
C THR A 189 6.95 0.00 2.15
N PRO A 190 7.60 0.70 1.19
CA PRO A 190 9.04 0.89 1.22
C PRO A 190 9.47 2.08 2.11
N TYR A 191 8.51 2.86 2.63
CA TYR A 191 8.80 4.09 3.37
C TYR A 191 8.90 3.84 4.87
N LEU A 192 10.05 4.18 5.47
CA LEU A 192 10.34 3.93 6.89
C LEU A 192 9.47 4.77 7.84
N ASP A 193 9.11 5.98 7.44
CA ASP A 193 8.24 6.88 8.21
C ASP A 193 6.80 6.38 8.30
N GLU A 194 6.36 5.58 7.33
CA GLU A 194 5.03 4.98 7.32
C GLU A 194 4.93 3.80 8.27
N ILE A 195 5.97 2.99 8.36
CA ILE A 195 6.02 1.84 9.28
C ILE A 195 5.83 2.28 10.73
N ARG A 196 6.32 3.45 11.13
CA ARG A 196 6.12 4.01 12.47
C ARG A 196 4.66 4.30 12.81
N ARG A 197 3.76 4.24 11.85
CA ARG A 197 2.31 4.41 12.05
C ARG A 197 1.58 3.09 12.27
N CYS A 198 2.28 1.97 12.15
CA CYS A 198 1.75 0.64 12.41
C CYS A 198 1.89 0.31 13.90
N ASP A 199 1.09 -0.65 14.38
CA ASP A 199 1.20 -1.16 15.74
C ASP A 199 2.36 -2.16 15.87
N ARG A 200 2.48 -3.06 14.91
CA ARG A 200 3.58 -4.01 14.72
C ARG A 200 4.02 -3.99 13.26
N ALA A 201 5.26 -4.40 13.04
CA ALA A 201 5.80 -4.55 11.70
C ALA A 201 6.59 -5.84 11.56
N ALA A 202 6.54 -6.43 10.37
CA ALA A 202 7.41 -7.53 9.96
C ALA A 202 8.42 -7.03 8.92
N PHE A 203 9.69 -7.34 9.13
CA PHE A 203 10.72 -7.15 8.12
C PHE A 203 10.87 -8.43 7.30
N ILE A 204 10.64 -8.32 5.98
CA ILE A 204 10.80 -9.39 5.02
C ILE A 204 11.98 -9.10 4.11
N ASP A 205 12.87 -10.08 3.97
CA ASP A 205 14.02 -10.03 3.09
C ASP A 205 14.28 -11.38 2.45
N GLN A 206 14.53 -11.39 1.13
CA GLN A 206 14.79 -12.59 0.33
C GLN A 206 13.78 -13.73 0.58
N GLY A 207 12.50 -13.37 0.71
CA GLY A 207 11.42 -14.34 0.93
C GLY A 207 11.29 -14.88 2.35
N HIS A 208 12.02 -14.34 3.33
CA HIS A 208 11.96 -14.74 4.74
C HIS A 208 11.52 -13.59 5.64
N ILE A 209 10.71 -13.86 6.64
CA ILE A 209 10.51 -12.93 7.75
C ILE A 209 11.76 -12.98 8.63
N ARG A 210 12.43 -11.84 8.79
CA ARG A 210 13.63 -11.68 9.58
C ARG A 210 13.36 -11.26 11.02
N GLY A 211 12.27 -10.50 11.23
CA GLY A 211 11.84 -10.06 12.55
C GLY A 211 10.42 -9.53 12.51
N ILE A 212 9.74 -9.58 13.66
CA ILE A 212 8.42 -9.02 13.89
C ILE A 212 8.45 -8.36 15.26
N ASP A 213 8.22 -7.07 15.31
CA ASP A 213 8.24 -6.30 16.57
C ASP A 213 7.48 -4.97 16.38
N ASN A 214 7.54 -4.11 17.39
CA ASN A 214 7.12 -2.73 17.22
C ASN A 214 7.98 -2.04 16.15
N PRO A 215 7.45 -1.01 15.47
CA PRO A 215 8.13 -0.35 14.36
C PRO A 215 9.54 0.16 14.68
N ASP A 216 9.75 0.76 15.85
CA ASP A 216 11.05 1.36 16.18
C ASP A 216 12.14 0.30 16.38
N ASN A 217 11.80 -0.86 16.94
CA ASN A 217 12.72 -1.98 17.08
C ASN A 217 13.11 -2.54 15.69
N ILE A 218 12.14 -2.77 14.81
CA ILE A 218 12.37 -3.22 13.43
C ILE A 218 13.26 -2.23 12.67
N LEU A 219 12.98 -0.94 12.75
CA LEU A 219 13.75 0.09 12.07
C LEU A 219 15.18 0.21 12.61
N THR A 220 15.39 -0.05 13.89
CA THR A 220 16.73 -0.03 14.52
C THR A 220 17.52 -1.27 14.15
N GLU A 221 16.94 -2.46 14.31
CA GLU A 221 17.59 -3.74 14.07
C GLU A 221 18.01 -3.92 12.60
N PHE A 222 17.14 -3.49 11.66
CA PHE A 222 17.38 -3.65 10.22
C PHE A 222 17.82 -2.37 9.51
N SER A 223 18.31 -1.37 10.25
CA SER A 223 18.69 -0.05 9.74
C SER A 223 19.71 -0.11 8.60
N GLU A 224 20.69 -0.99 8.67
CA GLU A 224 21.76 -1.15 7.65
C GLU A 224 21.21 -1.69 6.32
N ILE A 225 20.20 -2.55 6.36
CA ILE A 225 19.56 -3.14 5.17
C ILE A 225 18.55 -2.14 4.58
N LEU A 226 17.81 -1.45 5.45
CA LEU A 226 16.77 -0.50 5.05
C LEU A 226 17.34 0.84 4.56
N ASN A 227 18.52 1.25 5.08
CA ASN A 227 19.26 2.46 4.70
C ASN A 227 20.72 2.12 4.45
N PRO A 228 21.07 1.44 3.35
CA PRO A 228 22.47 1.11 3.06
C PRO A 228 23.32 2.38 2.99
N PRO A 229 24.54 2.36 3.54
CA PRO A 229 25.42 3.54 3.68
C PRO A 229 25.70 4.29 2.36
N HIS A 230 25.59 3.62 1.23
CA HIS A 230 25.81 4.21 -0.12
C HIS A 230 24.65 5.12 -0.59
N LEU A 231 23.51 5.10 0.11
CA LEU A 231 22.36 5.98 -0.15
C LEU A 231 22.28 7.15 0.84
N LYS A 232 23.19 7.24 1.82
CA LYS A 232 23.35 8.49 2.57
C LYS A 232 23.82 9.51 1.55
N LYS A 233 22.95 10.43 1.15
CA LYS A 233 23.36 11.66 0.50
C LYS A 233 24.51 12.21 1.33
N ASP A 234 25.62 12.56 0.71
CA ASP A 234 26.62 13.41 1.33
C ASP A 234 25.89 14.67 1.83
N GLU A 235 25.50 14.65 3.10
CA GLU A 235 25.01 15.84 3.78
C GLU A 235 26.24 16.73 3.95
N GLY A 236 26.37 17.68 3.00
CA GLY A 236 27.20 18.85 3.18
C GLY A 236 28.69 18.60 3.30
N LYS A 237 29.34 18.16 2.27
CA LYS A 237 30.59 18.82 1.94
C LYS A 237 30.21 20.18 1.39
N GLU A 238 30.42 21.25 2.17
CA GLU A 238 30.58 22.59 1.61
C GLU A 238 31.56 22.44 0.42
N LEU A 239 31.05 22.69 -0.77
CA LEU A 239 31.86 22.69 -1.97
C LEU A 239 32.84 23.82 -1.75
N ASP A 240 34.10 23.45 -1.54
CA ASP A 240 35.22 24.39 -1.50
C ASP A 240 35.25 25.11 -2.88
N ASP A 241 35.25 26.43 -2.84
CA ASP A 241 35.14 27.35 -3.98
C ASP A 241 36.39 27.32 -4.88
N ASN A 242 36.91 26.13 -5.15
CA ASN A 242 38.08 25.90 -6.00
C ASN A 242 37.71 25.06 -7.23
N GLY A 243 37.14 25.73 -8.24
CA GLY A 243 37.39 25.42 -9.65
C GLY A 243 37.07 24.01 -10.15
N HIS A 244 35.96 23.41 -9.75
CA HIS A 244 35.46 22.20 -10.40
C HIS A 244 34.43 22.57 -11.45
N ASP A 245 34.62 22.06 -12.68
CA ASP A 245 33.63 22.14 -13.75
C ASP A 245 32.27 21.64 -13.26
N ASP A 246 31.24 22.45 -13.45
CA ASP A 246 29.87 22.10 -13.11
C ASP A 246 29.49 20.76 -13.77
N VAL A 247 29.06 19.76 -12.97
CA VAL A 247 28.67 18.46 -13.48
C VAL A 247 27.39 18.56 -14.32
N ILE A 248 26.55 19.55 -14.05
CA ILE A 248 25.37 19.91 -14.84
C ILE A 248 25.28 21.43 -14.89
N LYS A 249 25.43 22.01 -16.10
CA LYS A 249 25.18 23.41 -16.36
C LYS A 249 23.90 23.57 -17.14
N VAL A 250 22.93 24.30 -16.58
CA VAL A 250 21.66 24.58 -17.25
C VAL A 250 21.61 26.10 -17.52
N GLU A 251 21.61 26.48 -18.81
CA GLU A 251 21.50 27.86 -19.25
C GLU A 251 20.27 28.01 -20.16
N HIS A 252 19.50 29.07 -19.97
CA HIS A 252 18.37 29.43 -20.84
C HIS A 252 17.34 28.29 -21.03
N LEU A 253 17.10 27.47 -19.98
CA LEU A 253 16.08 26.42 -20.05
C LEU A 253 14.69 27.04 -20.02
N VAL A 254 13.99 26.99 -21.15
CA VAL A 254 12.62 27.44 -21.27
C VAL A 254 11.70 26.26 -21.56
N LYS A 255 10.64 26.08 -20.79
CA LYS A 255 9.56 25.13 -21.06
C LYS A 255 8.23 25.86 -21.14
N ALA A 256 7.63 25.86 -22.31
CA ALA A 256 6.33 26.45 -22.54
C ALA A 256 5.27 25.40 -22.93
N PHE A 257 4.04 25.62 -22.48
CA PHE A 257 2.86 24.87 -22.86
C PHE A 257 1.84 25.88 -23.44
N GLY A 258 1.84 26.04 -24.75
CA GLY A 258 1.09 27.12 -25.42
C GLY A 258 1.61 28.49 -24.97
N THR A 259 0.73 29.31 -24.38
CA THR A 259 1.08 30.63 -23.82
C THR A 259 1.64 30.59 -22.39
N PHE A 260 1.61 29.44 -21.73
CA PHE A 260 2.09 29.27 -20.36
C PHE A 260 3.56 28.84 -20.36
N ARG A 261 4.44 29.61 -19.68
CA ARG A 261 5.82 29.23 -19.40
C ARG A 261 5.93 28.58 -18.02
N ALA A 262 6.36 27.33 -17.99
CA ALA A 262 6.56 26.57 -16.75
C ALA A 262 7.96 26.79 -16.15
N VAL A 263 8.94 27.10 -17.00
CA VAL A 263 10.33 27.45 -16.64
C VAL A 263 10.75 28.58 -17.58
N ASP A 264 11.39 29.60 -17.04
CA ASP A 264 11.90 30.78 -17.79
C ASP A 264 13.37 31.06 -17.43
#